data_34fe44a896d26c364b12e6e4c84cfb8b
#
_entry.id   34fe44a896d26c364b12e6e4c84cfb8b
#
_cell.length_a   1.000
_cell.length_b   1.000
_cell.length_c   1.000
_cell.angle_alpha   90.00
_cell.angle_beta   90.00
_cell.angle_gamma   90.00
#
_symmetry.space_group_name_H-M   'P 1'
#
loop_
_entity.id
_entity.type
_entity.pdbx_description
1 polymer ?
#
loop_
_entity_poly.entity_id
_entity_poly.type
_entity_poly.pdbx_seq_one_letter_code
_entity_poly.pdbx_strand_id
1 'polypeptide(L)'
;MKSLGSYYSEENVRIRLAKNRGKVKTPKHLSREARLYINITTYVTTGNREGFERWAKLNNLKEAARTFNYLSENNLLNYEDFQQHVSDVDASVKAADQRIAQLNSELSTQKIIQKHCDSYRLCRKVIENAKSAPNPTAYRSRHQAEYQLHDSLKKELQDFGITKIPSSEKIQKRIDNLVSEKASTIREKQELREKQKTLEIIRQNFTALLNATKMQISLSEKENIL
;
A
#
# COMPACT_ATOMS: atom_id res chain seq x y z
N MET A 1 -4.00 -32.15 36.56
CA MET A 1 -5.07 -31.46 35.77
C MET A 1 -4.43 -30.36 34.95
N LYS A 2 -4.33 -30.52 33.64
CA LYS A 2 -3.88 -29.41 32.75
C LYS A 2 -5.00 -28.37 32.73
N SER A 3 -4.66 -27.09 32.98
CA SER A 3 -5.65 -26.03 33.06
C SER A 3 -6.38 -25.89 31.73
N LEU A 4 -7.69 -25.75 31.78
CA LEU A 4 -8.56 -25.49 30.60
C LEU A 4 -8.06 -24.34 29.72
N GLY A 5 -7.36 -23.37 30.29
CA GLY A 5 -6.77 -22.24 29.55
C GLY A 5 -5.67 -22.63 28.56
N SER A 6 -4.87 -23.66 28.83
CA SER A 6 -3.85 -24.15 27.90
C SER A 6 -4.44 -24.92 26.70
N TYR A 7 -5.64 -25.48 26.85
CA TYR A 7 -6.29 -26.26 25.80
C TYR A 7 -6.92 -25.36 24.70
N TYR A 8 -7.33 -24.17 25.11
CA TYR A 8 -7.97 -23.15 24.22
C TYR A 8 -7.07 -21.99 23.92
N SER A 9 -5.74 -22.13 24.11
CA SER A 9 -4.82 -21.09 23.63
C SER A 9 -4.98 -20.90 22.11
N GLU A 10 -4.86 -19.69 21.64
CA GLU A 10 -5.03 -19.35 20.21
C GLU A 10 -4.16 -20.22 19.29
N GLU A 11 -3.00 -20.59 19.77
CA GLU A 11 -2.03 -21.43 19.08
C GLU A 11 -2.42 -22.92 19.02
N ASN A 12 -2.97 -23.46 20.10
CA ASN A 12 -3.48 -24.83 20.14
C ASN A 12 -4.74 -25.04 19.31
N VAL A 13 -5.57 -24.01 19.19
CA VAL A 13 -6.74 -24.00 18.30
C VAL A 13 -6.28 -23.94 16.83
N ARG A 14 -5.27 -23.13 16.51
CA ARG A 14 -4.66 -23.06 15.16
C ARG A 14 -4.06 -24.39 14.73
N ILE A 15 -3.31 -25.07 15.63
CA ILE A 15 -2.69 -26.38 15.36
C ILE A 15 -3.76 -27.45 15.12
N ARG A 16 -4.86 -27.44 15.85
CA ARG A 16 -5.96 -28.39 15.68
C ARG A 16 -6.77 -28.15 14.42
N LEU A 17 -7.04 -26.89 14.07
CA LEU A 17 -7.66 -26.52 12.80
C LEU A 17 -6.77 -26.93 11.61
N ALA A 18 -5.46 -26.79 11.73
CA ALA A 18 -4.50 -27.21 10.72
C ALA A 18 -4.40 -28.75 10.58
N LYS A 19 -4.51 -29.49 11.69
CA LYS A 19 -4.48 -30.99 11.69
C LYS A 19 -5.79 -31.60 11.16
N ASN A 20 -6.93 -30.92 11.32
CA ASN A 20 -8.23 -31.54 11.04
C ASN A 20 -8.81 -31.18 9.67
N ARG A 21 -8.12 -30.43 8.83
CA ARG A 21 -8.62 -30.26 7.49
C ARG A 21 -7.97 -29.35 6.57
N GLY A 22 -8.04 -29.71 5.37
CA GLY A 22 -7.69 -28.95 4.18
C GLY A 22 -7.75 -27.44 4.37
N LYS A 23 -6.57 -26.86 4.46
CA LYS A 23 -6.13 -25.50 4.15
C LYS A 23 -7.21 -24.40 4.09
N VAL A 24 -7.83 -24.07 5.18
CA VAL A 24 -8.25 -22.69 5.36
C VAL A 24 -6.98 -21.90 5.67
N LYS A 25 -6.40 -21.28 4.67
CA LYS A 25 -5.33 -20.32 4.85
C LYS A 25 -5.95 -19.11 5.55
N THR A 26 -5.90 -19.09 6.89
CA THR A 26 -6.11 -17.83 7.60
C THR A 26 -5.04 -16.86 7.12
N PRO A 27 -5.41 -15.68 6.59
CA PRO A 27 -4.43 -14.69 6.15
C PRO A 27 -3.50 -14.38 7.32
N LYS A 28 -2.20 -14.50 7.11
CA LYS A 28 -1.17 -14.39 8.16
C LYS A 28 -1.06 -13.01 8.82
N HIS A 29 -1.75 -12.01 8.28
CA HIS A 29 -1.71 -10.62 8.73
C HIS A 29 -3.09 -9.97 8.63
N LEU A 30 -4.03 -10.43 9.45
CA LEU A 30 -5.18 -9.58 9.77
C LEU A 30 -4.73 -8.64 10.91
N SER A 31 -4.95 -7.35 10.73
CA SER A 31 -4.73 -6.36 11.77
C SER A 31 -5.44 -6.81 13.06
N ARG A 32 -4.93 -6.42 14.22
CA ARG A 32 -5.58 -6.75 15.50
C ARG A 32 -6.99 -6.15 15.64
N GLU A 33 -7.37 -5.27 14.72
CA GLU A 33 -8.55 -4.42 14.80
C GLU A 33 -9.84 -5.10 14.36
N ALA A 34 -9.78 -5.98 13.34
CA ALA A 34 -10.97 -6.74 12.92
C ALA A 34 -10.60 -8.08 12.30
N ARG A 35 -11.44 -9.11 12.52
CA ARG A 35 -11.33 -10.44 11.93
C ARG A 35 -12.69 -10.89 11.39
N LEU A 36 -12.66 -11.74 10.36
CA LEU A 36 -13.88 -12.30 9.79
C LEU A 36 -14.62 -13.18 10.79
N TYR A 37 -15.94 -13.09 10.80
CA TYR A 37 -16.80 -14.03 11.49
C TYR A 37 -16.62 -15.44 10.94
N ILE A 38 -16.64 -16.41 11.84
CA ILE A 38 -16.63 -17.82 11.49
C ILE A 38 -18.07 -18.24 11.16
N ASN A 39 -18.29 -18.69 9.94
CA ASN A 39 -19.57 -19.28 9.57
C ASN A 39 -19.70 -20.66 10.20
N ILE A 40 -20.44 -20.75 11.30
CA ILE A 40 -20.61 -21.98 12.11
C ILE A 40 -21.31 -23.06 11.29
N THR A 41 -22.27 -22.69 10.43
CA THR A 41 -23.07 -23.66 9.66
C THR A 41 -22.23 -24.46 8.66
N THR A 42 -21.21 -23.85 8.09
CA THR A 42 -20.30 -24.52 7.14
C THR A 42 -19.39 -25.56 7.82
N TYR A 43 -19.14 -25.43 9.11
CA TYR A 43 -18.20 -26.28 9.86
C TYR A 43 -18.88 -27.38 10.70
N VAL A 44 -20.20 -27.30 10.90
CA VAL A 44 -20.95 -28.27 11.74
C VAL A 44 -21.06 -29.67 11.11
N THR A 45 -20.80 -29.81 9.81
CA THR A 45 -20.91 -31.08 9.08
C THR A 45 -19.77 -32.09 9.37
N THR A 46 -18.74 -31.74 10.15
CA THR A 46 -17.52 -32.53 10.28
C THR A 46 -17.08 -32.87 11.72
N GLY A 47 -18.02 -33.34 12.56
CA GLY A 47 -17.79 -34.23 13.71
C GLY A 47 -16.76 -33.82 14.79
N ASN A 48 -16.96 -32.87 15.57
CA ASN A 48 -16.58 -32.63 16.99
C ASN A 48 -17.21 -31.26 17.40
N ARG A 49 -18.50 -31.34 17.67
CA ARG A 49 -19.43 -30.23 17.49
C ARG A 49 -19.40 -29.21 18.61
N GLU A 50 -19.52 -29.63 19.85
CA GLU A 50 -19.83 -28.71 20.96
C GLU A 50 -18.69 -27.75 21.32
N GLY A 51 -17.47 -28.24 21.38
CA GLY A 51 -16.31 -27.40 21.74
C GLY A 51 -15.97 -26.37 20.68
N PHE A 52 -16.13 -26.73 19.39
CA PHE A 52 -15.91 -25.80 18.27
C PHE A 52 -17.02 -24.74 18.19
N GLU A 53 -18.27 -25.14 18.38
CA GLU A 53 -19.39 -24.21 18.36
C GLU A 53 -19.29 -23.14 19.46
N ARG A 54 -18.96 -23.58 20.69
CA ARG A 54 -18.74 -22.65 21.82
C ARG A 54 -17.59 -21.68 21.54
N TRP A 55 -16.49 -22.23 21.01
CA TRP A 55 -15.35 -21.37 20.63
C TRP A 55 -15.71 -20.39 19.50
N ALA A 56 -16.40 -20.84 18.46
CA ALA A 56 -16.80 -19.98 17.33
C ALA A 56 -17.79 -18.89 17.78
N LYS A 57 -18.76 -19.22 18.65
CA LYS A 57 -19.67 -18.24 19.25
C LYS A 57 -18.92 -17.18 20.06
N LEU A 58 -17.96 -17.59 20.90
CA LEU A 58 -17.12 -16.66 21.67
C LEU A 58 -16.22 -15.82 20.78
N ASN A 59 -15.64 -16.41 19.72
CA ASN A 59 -14.84 -15.67 18.76
C ASN A 59 -15.69 -14.64 18.02
N ASN A 60 -16.86 -15.02 17.53
CA ASN A 60 -17.76 -14.12 16.83
C ASN A 60 -18.25 -12.97 17.73
N LEU A 61 -18.51 -13.23 18.99
CA LEU A 61 -18.86 -12.21 19.96
C LEU A 61 -17.73 -11.20 20.17
N LYS A 62 -16.49 -11.68 20.29
CA LYS A 62 -15.30 -10.81 20.38
C LYS A 62 -15.11 -9.95 19.13
N GLU A 63 -15.28 -10.55 17.96
CA GLU A 63 -15.13 -9.82 16.70
C GLU A 63 -16.28 -8.82 16.47
N ALA A 64 -17.50 -9.15 16.94
CA ALA A 64 -18.60 -8.20 16.98
C ALA A 64 -18.29 -6.98 17.86
N ALA A 65 -17.79 -7.24 19.08
CA ALA A 65 -17.40 -6.16 19.98
C ALA A 65 -16.28 -5.29 19.40
N ARG A 66 -15.27 -5.90 18.78
CA ARG A 66 -14.17 -5.16 18.10
C ARG A 66 -14.68 -4.31 16.93
N THR A 67 -15.56 -4.88 16.10
CA THR A 67 -16.19 -4.17 14.99
C THR A 67 -17.00 -2.99 15.50
N PHE A 68 -17.81 -3.19 16.54
CA PHE A 68 -18.60 -2.12 17.14
C PHE A 68 -17.72 -1.02 17.74
N ASN A 69 -16.69 -1.39 18.49
CA ASN A 69 -15.75 -0.42 19.06
C ASN A 69 -15.08 0.40 17.97
N TYR A 70 -14.59 -0.25 16.89
CA TYR A 70 -13.99 0.46 15.76
C TYR A 70 -14.97 1.45 15.12
N LEU A 71 -16.21 1.03 14.87
CA LEU A 71 -17.23 1.90 14.29
C LEU A 71 -17.57 3.07 15.23
N SER A 72 -17.67 2.81 16.53
CA SER A 72 -17.95 3.84 17.55
C SER A 72 -16.81 4.84 17.69
N GLU A 73 -15.56 4.36 17.78
CA GLU A 73 -14.37 5.21 17.91
C GLU A 73 -14.14 6.11 16.68
N ASN A 74 -14.58 5.67 15.50
CA ASN A 74 -14.46 6.42 14.26
C ASN A 74 -15.76 7.15 13.87
N ASN A 75 -16.80 7.16 14.74
CA ASN A 75 -18.12 7.74 14.46
C ASN A 75 -18.79 7.19 13.19
N LEU A 76 -18.63 5.89 12.91
CA LEU A 76 -19.13 5.21 11.71
C LEU A 76 -20.34 4.30 12.02
N LEU A 77 -21.15 4.64 13.02
CA LEU A 77 -22.32 3.84 13.41
C LEU A 77 -23.47 3.93 12.41
N ASN A 78 -23.51 4.97 11.59
CA ASN A 78 -24.41 5.09 10.46
C ASN A 78 -23.81 4.41 9.23
N TYR A 79 -24.63 3.67 8.48
CA TYR A 79 -24.17 2.94 7.28
C TYR A 79 -23.72 3.88 6.16
N GLU A 80 -24.35 5.02 6.02
CA GLU A 80 -23.98 6.02 5.01
C GLU A 80 -22.59 6.61 5.31
N ASP A 81 -22.34 6.96 6.57
CA ASP A 81 -21.04 7.47 7.03
C ASP A 81 -19.94 6.42 6.85
N PHE A 82 -20.27 5.16 7.13
CA PHE A 82 -19.34 4.04 6.88
C PHE A 82 -19.00 3.90 5.39
N GLN A 83 -20.02 3.94 4.50
CA GLN A 83 -19.78 3.86 3.06
C GLN A 83 -18.96 5.04 2.55
N GLN A 84 -19.24 6.26 3.04
CA GLN A 84 -18.46 7.44 2.69
C GLN A 84 -17.00 7.27 3.12
N HIS A 85 -16.77 6.82 4.35
CA HIS A 85 -15.41 6.58 4.86
C HIS A 85 -14.64 5.54 4.04
N VAL A 86 -15.30 4.45 3.61
CA VAL A 86 -14.70 3.46 2.68
C VAL A 86 -14.30 4.13 1.37
N SER A 87 -15.21 4.93 0.79
CA SER A 87 -14.94 5.66 -0.45
C SER A 87 -13.77 6.63 -0.33
N ASP A 88 -13.67 7.35 0.80
CA ASP A 88 -12.60 8.31 1.06
C ASP A 88 -11.23 7.61 1.20
N VAL A 89 -11.20 6.46 1.87
CA VAL A 89 -9.97 5.65 1.98
C VAL A 89 -9.55 5.12 0.61
N ASP A 90 -10.50 4.64 -0.20
CA ASP A 90 -10.23 4.16 -1.57
C ASP A 90 -9.71 5.29 -2.46
N ALA A 91 -10.30 6.48 -2.37
CA ALA A 91 -9.83 7.66 -3.08
C ALA A 91 -8.41 8.06 -2.65
N SER A 92 -8.13 8.00 -1.34
CA SER A 92 -6.80 8.31 -0.79
C SER A 92 -5.74 7.32 -1.25
N VAL A 93 -6.05 6.02 -1.34
CA VAL A 93 -5.14 5.01 -1.90
C VAL A 93 -4.84 5.30 -3.37
N LYS A 94 -5.86 5.66 -4.17
CA LYS A 94 -5.67 6.02 -5.58
C LYS A 94 -4.82 7.28 -5.75
N ALA A 95 -5.05 8.30 -4.92
CA ALA A 95 -4.26 9.53 -4.92
C ALA A 95 -2.78 9.27 -4.58
N ALA A 96 -2.51 8.41 -3.59
CA ALA A 96 -1.16 7.98 -3.26
C ALA A 96 -0.48 7.23 -4.42
N ASP A 97 -1.21 6.36 -5.13
CA ASP A 97 -0.69 5.66 -6.32
C ASP A 97 -0.33 6.64 -7.45
N GLN A 98 -1.20 7.61 -7.71
CA GLN A 98 -0.94 8.66 -8.70
C GLN A 98 0.27 9.51 -8.32
N ARG A 99 0.40 9.88 -7.03
CA ARG A 99 1.57 10.66 -6.55
C ARG A 99 2.87 9.88 -6.69
N ILE A 100 2.88 8.58 -6.37
CA ILE A 100 4.04 7.70 -6.57
C ILE A 100 4.42 7.62 -8.06
N ALA A 101 3.45 7.52 -8.96
CA ALA A 101 3.71 7.52 -10.41
C ALA A 101 4.34 8.84 -10.89
N GLN A 102 3.82 9.98 -10.42
CA GLN A 102 4.39 11.31 -10.70
C GLN A 102 5.82 11.42 -10.19
N LEU A 103 6.08 11.03 -8.94
CA LEU A 103 7.42 11.05 -8.35
C LEU A 103 8.40 10.16 -9.09
N ASN A 104 7.97 9.03 -9.62
CA ASN A 104 8.80 8.17 -10.47
C ASN A 104 9.18 8.88 -11.78
N SER A 105 8.24 9.57 -12.42
CA SER A 105 8.48 10.35 -13.63
C SER A 105 9.44 11.51 -13.37
N GLU A 106 9.21 12.27 -12.30
CA GLU A 106 10.09 13.36 -11.88
C GLU A 106 11.52 12.87 -11.59
N LEU A 107 11.67 11.74 -10.87
CA LEU A 107 12.96 11.12 -10.59
C LEU A 107 13.69 10.69 -11.88
N SER A 108 12.97 10.11 -12.83
CA SER A 108 13.53 9.73 -14.13
C SER A 108 14.06 10.96 -14.87
N THR A 109 13.26 12.01 -14.92
CA THR A 109 13.65 13.28 -15.55
C THR A 109 14.87 13.91 -14.87
N GLN A 110 14.89 13.96 -13.54
CA GLN A 110 16.03 14.51 -12.80
C GLN A 110 17.33 13.71 -13.03
N LYS A 111 17.26 12.40 -13.15
CA LYS A 111 18.42 11.55 -13.49
C LYS A 111 18.92 11.80 -14.91
N ILE A 112 18.04 12.02 -15.87
CA ILE A 112 18.41 12.40 -17.24
C ILE A 112 19.11 13.75 -17.24
N ILE A 113 18.53 14.75 -16.55
CA ILE A 113 19.12 16.09 -16.40
C ILE A 113 20.51 15.99 -15.74
N GLN A 114 20.66 15.18 -14.69
CA GLN A 114 21.95 14.96 -14.03
C GLN A 114 22.99 14.44 -15.02
N LYS A 115 22.64 13.38 -15.77
CA LYS A 115 23.52 12.81 -16.79
C LYS A 115 23.92 13.82 -17.87
N HIS A 116 22.96 14.61 -18.38
CA HIS A 116 23.22 15.63 -19.39
C HIS A 116 24.09 16.77 -18.84
N CYS A 117 23.85 17.22 -17.62
CA CYS A 117 24.68 18.23 -16.97
C CYS A 117 26.11 17.75 -16.74
N ASP A 118 26.32 16.51 -16.35
CA ASP A 118 27.65 15.96 -16.12
C ASP A 118 28.42 15.80 -17.45
N SER A 119 27.77 15.27 -18.49
CA SER A 119 28.34 15.19 -19.83
C SER A 119 28.66 16.57 -20.41
N TYR A 120 27.75 17.54 -20.23
CA TYR A 120 27.99 18.93 -20.64
C TYR A 120 29.23 19.53 -19.97
N ARG A 121 29.42 19.33 -18.67
CA ARG A 121 30.60 19.81 -17.92
C ARG A 121 31.90 19.19 -18.45
N LEU A 122 31.85 17.91 -18.81
CA LEU A 122 33.01 17.23 -19.40
C LEU A 122 33.36 17.82 -20.77
N CYS A 123 32.38 17.97 -21.67
CA CYS A 123 32.58 18.58 -22.97
C CYS A 123 33.08 20.04 -22.86
N ARG A 124 32.51 20.79 -21.91
CA ARG A 124 32.93 22.18 -21.65
C ARG A 124 34.39 22.28 -21.24
N LYS A 125 34.90 21.35 -20.39
CA LYS A 125 36.31 21.31 -20.04
C LYS A 125 37.21 21.09 -21.25
N VAL A 126 36.81 20.22 -22.17
CA VAL A 126 37.55 19.98 -23.42
C VAL A 126 37.57 21.26 -24.26
N ILE A 127 36.44 21.98 -24.37
CA ILE A 127 36.33 23.22 -25.11
C ILE A 127 37.19 24.33 -24.46
N GLU A 128 37.19 24.42 -23.13
CA GLU A 128 38.02 25.39 -22.40
C GLU A 128 39.51 25.13 -22.59
N ASN A 129 39.95 23.88 -22.59
CA ASN A 129 41.33 23.48 -22.86
C ASN A 129 41.82 23.87 -24.25
N ALA A 130 40.94 24.02 -25.24
CA ALA A 130 41.29 24.49 -26.56
C ALA A 130 41.92 25.88 -26.55
N LYS A 131 41.57 26.75 -25.57
CA LYS A 131 42.13 28.09 -25.42
C LYS A 131 43.60 28.10 -25.06
N SER A 132 44.07 27.07 -24.39
CA SER A 132 45.48 26.88 -23.98
C SER A 132 46.27 25.97 -24.90
N ALA A 133 45.64 25.45 -25.95
CA ALA A 133 46.32 24.52 -26.87
C ALA A 133 47.27 25.26 -27.81
N PRO A 134 48.46 24.70 -28.08
CA PRO A 134 49.44 25.29 -29.00
C PRO A 134 48.89 25.53 -30.44
N ASN A 135 47.97 24.66 -30.87
CA ASN A 135 47.24 24.81 -32.14
C ASN A 135 45.74 24.59 -31.92
N PRO A 136 44.97 25.61 -31.67
CA PRO A 136 43.52 25.51 -31.37
C PRO A 136 42.71 24.90 -32.52
N THR A 137 43.08 25.12 -33.77
CA THR A 137 42.38 24.58 -34.96
C THR A 137 42.53 23.07 -35.03
N ALA A 138 43.76 22.57 -34.92
CA ALA A 138 44.07 21.14 -34.90
C ALA A 138 43.47 20.44 -33.67
N TYR A 139 43.45 21.11 -32.52
CA TYR A 139 42.77 20.62 -31.31
C TYR A 139 41.27 20.45 -31.51
N ARG A 140 40.61 21.47 -32.06
CA ARG A 140 39.18 21.44 -32.39
C ARG A 140 38.81 20.31 -33.36
N SER A 141 39.64 20.10 -34.41
CA SER A 141 39.41 19.02 -35.36
C SER A 141 39.50 17.63 -34.72
N ARG A 142 40.39 17.43 -33.73
CA ARG A 142 40.54 16.16 -33.00
C ARG A 142 39.38 15.92 -32.02
N HIS A 143 38.76 16.98 -31.51
CA HIS A 143 37.67 16.93 -30.50
C HIS A 143 36.33 17.33 -31.11
N GLN A 144 36.12 17.15 -32.41
CA GLN A 144 34.88 17.55 -33.08
C GLN A 144 33.61 16.92 -32.47
N ALA A 145 33.72 15.66 -32.02
CA ALA A 145 32.63 14.94 -31.40
C ALA A 145 32.17 15.60 -30.08
N GLU A 146 33.10 16.03 -29.24
CA GLU A 146 32.81 16.71 -27.98
C GLU A 146 32.18 18.09 -28.21
N TYR A 147 32.56 18.82 -29.25
CA TYR A 147 31.90 20.07 -29.64
C TYR A 147 30.46 19.84 -30.09
N GLN A 148 30.22 18.82 -30.93
CA GLN A 148 28.87 18.50 -31.39
C GLN A 148 28.01 18.04 -30.22
N LEU A 149 28.53 17.18 -29.33
CA LEU A 149 27.84 16.72 -28.15
C LEU A 149 27.52 17.87 -27.19
N HIS A 150 28.44 18.81 -26.98
CA HIS A 150 28.21 20.01 -26.18
C HIS A 150 27.01 20.81 -26.68
N ASP A 151 26.93 21.05 -28.00
CA ASP A 151 25.85 21.84 -28.59
C ASP A 151 24.51 21.09 -28.56
N SER A 152 24.51 19.77 -28.74
CA SER A 152 23.33 18.93 -28.58
C SER A 152 22.80 18.97 -27.14
N LEU A 153 23.68 18.70 -26.15
CA LEU A 153 23.33 18.72 -24.74
C LEU A 153 22.83 20.09 -24.28
N LYS A 154 23.38 21.16 -24.84
CA LYS A 154 22.89 22.52 -24.55
C LYS A 154 21.46 22.72 -24.99
N LYS A 155 21.09 22.22 -26.17
CA LYS A 155 19.68 22.28 -26.66
C LYS A 155 18.76 21.43 -25.79
N GLU A 156 19.16 20.17 -25.54
CA GLU A 156 18.36 19.25 -24.71
C GLU A 156 18.13 19.81 -23.30
N LEU A 157 19.13 20.43 -22.68
CA LEU A 157 18.97 21.07 -21.38
C LEU A 157 18.05 22.30 -21.45
N GLN A 158 18.08 23.06 -22.57
CA GLN A 158 17.13 24.17 -22.80
C GLN A 158 15.69 23.66 -22.93
N ASP A 159 15.49 22.52 -23.58
CA ASP A 159 14.16 21.88 -23.71
C ASP A 159 13.60 21.45 -22.31
N PHE A 160 14.48 21.08 -21.36
CA PHE A 160 14.12 20.91 -19.95
C PHE A 160 13.97 22.23 -19.16
N GLY A 161 14.05 23.39 -19.82
CA GLY A 161 13.95 24.70 -19.18
C GLY A 161 15.22 25.13 -18.41
N ILE A 162 16.36 24.45 -18.63
CA ILE A 162 17.61 24.72 -17.93
C ILE A 162 18.47 25.65 -18.77
N THR A 163 18.40 26.95 -18.48
CA THR A 163 19.21 27.99 -19.12
C THR A 163 20.59 28.14 -18.46
N LYS A 164 20.68 27.86 -17.16
CA LYS A 164 21.93 27.90 -16.38
C LYS A 164 22.17 26.55 -15.73
N ILE A 165 23.30 25.92 -16.05
CA ILE A 165 23.66 24.60 -15.54
C ILE A 165 23.74 24.61 -14.01
N PRO A 166 22.88 23.87 -13.31
CA PRO A 166 22.91 23.81 -11.84
C PRO A 166 24.13 23.04 -11.34
N SER A 167 24.54 23.28 -10.09
CA SER A 167 25.62 22.49 -9.49
C SER A 167 25.20 21.03 -9.29
N SER A 168 26.16 20.09 -9.29
CA SER A 168 25.88 18.66 -9.06
C SER A 168 25.19 18.45 -7.72
N GLU A 169 25.61 19.17 -6.69
CA GLU A 169 25.02 19.12 -5.34
C GLU A 169 23.54 19.54 -5.35
N LYS A 170 23.20 20.59 -6.12
CA LYS A 170 21.81 21.05 -6.22
C LYS A 170 20.91 20.00 -6.90
N ILE A 171 21.42 19.35 -7.95
CA ILE A 171 20.71 18.28 -8.62
C ILE A 171 20.55 17.07 -7.69
N GLN A 172 21.63 16.66 -7.02
CA GLN A 172 21.60 15.55 -6.08
C GLN A 172 20.61 15.80 -4.94
N LYS A 173 20.65 16.98 -4.33
CA LYS A 173 19.69 17.37 -3.28
C LYS A 173 18.24 17.29 -3.77
N ARG A 174 17.96 17.65 -5.03
CA ARG A 174 16.62 17.52 -5.60
C ARG A 174 16.20 16.06 -5.73
N ILE A 175 17.12 15.19 -6.19
CA ILE A 175 16.88 13.75 -6.30
C ILE A 175 16.62 13.15 -4.91
N ASP A 176 17.43 13.50 -3.91
CA ASP A 176 17.30 13.00 -2.54
C ASP A 176 15.94 13.40 -1.92
N ASN A 177 15.51 14.63 -2.16
CA ASN A 177 14.18 15.10 -1.72
C ASN A 177 13.05 14.29 -2.36
N LEU A 178 13.12 14.04 -3.68
CA LEU A 178 12.11 13.24 -4.39
C LEU A 178 12.10 11.79 -3.91
N VAL A 179 13.26 11.21 -3.61
CA VAL A 179 13.38 9.85 -3.05
C VAL A 179 12.75 9.80 -1.66
N SER A 180 13.02 10.79 -0.83
CA SER A 180 12.45 10.89 0.53
C SER A 180 10.93 11.03 0.49
N GLU A 181 10.42 11.93 -0.36
CA GLU A 181 8.97 12.12 -0.54
C GLU A 181 8.30 10.84 -1.06
N LYS A 182 8.90 10.16 -2.04
CA LYS A 182 8.40 8.87 -2.51
C LYS A 182 8.34 7.83 -1.41
N ALA A 183 9.36 7.77 -0.55
CA ALA A 183 9.40 6.82 0.56
C ALA A 183 8.29 7.10 1.59
N SER A 184 8.02 8.38 1.92
CA SER A 184 6.91 8.74 2.82
C SER A 184 5.55 8.40 2.21
N THR A 185 5.32 8.74 0.94
CA THR A 185 4.07 8.41 0.24
C THR A 185 3.81 6.91 0.16
N ILE A 186 4.86 6.09 0.01
CA ILE A 186 4.73 4.62 0.03
C ILE A 186 4.29 4.14 1.41
N ARG A 187 4.82 4.70 2.51
CA ARG A 187 4.42 4.35 3.89
C ARG A 187 2.96 4.73 4.13
N GLU A 188 2.57 5.95 3.80
CA GLU A 188 1.19 6.43 3.91
C GLU A 188 0.22 5.52 3.13
N LYS A 189 0.58 5.13 1.91
CA LYS A 189 -0.20 4.16 1.13
C LYS A 189 -0.33 2.81 1.82
N GLN A 190 0.74 2.32 2.48
CA GLN A 190 0.68 1.05 3.22
C GLN A 190 -0.30 1.14 4.38
N GLU A 191 -0.28 2.23 5.14
CA GLU A 191 -1.22 2.48 6.24
C GLU A 191 -2.67 2.57 5.73
N LEU A 192 -2.89 3.29 4.64
CA LEU A 192 -4.22 3.37 4.00
C LEU A 192 -4.71 2.00 3.53
N ARG A 193 -3.84 1.16 2.98
CA ARG A 193 -4.20 -0.20 2.58
C ARG A 193 -4.55 -1.11 3.77
N GLU A 194 -3.90 -0.97 4.90
CA GLU A 194 -4.29 -1.71 6.10
C GLU A 194 -5.67 -1.24 6.61
N LYS A 195 -5.94 0.07 6.60
CA LYS A 195 -7.29 0.61 6.87
C LYS A 195 -8.33 0.05 5.90
N GLN A 196 -8.04 0.05 4.60
CA GLN A 196 -8.92 -0.51 3.57
C GLN A 196 -9.27 -1.98 3.84
N LYS A 197 -8.28 -2.80 4.21
CA LYS A 197 -8.50 -4.20 4.59
C LYS A 197 -9.40 -4.34 5.81
N THR A 198 -9.17 -3.52 6.83
CA THR A 198 -9.99 -3.50 8.04
C THR A 198 -11.44 -3.16 7.72
N LEU A 199 -11.67 -2.11 6.94
CA LEU A 199 -13.01 -1.70 6.51
C LEU A 199 -13.70 -2.78 5.67
N GLU A 200 -12.99 -3.47 4.80
CA GLU A 200 -13.53 -4.58 4.01
C GLU A 200 -13.99 -5.75 4.91
N ILE A 201 -13.21 -6.09 5.93
CA ILE A 201 -13.59 -7.12 6.91
C ILE A 201 -14.85 -6.68 7.69
N ILE A 202 -14.92 -5.44 8.12
CA ILE A 202 -16.08 -4.88 8.80
C ILE A 202 -17.32 -4.94 7.91
N ARG A 203 -17.20 -4.58 6.64
CA ARG A 203 -18.28 -4.68 5.65
C ARG A 203 -18.80 -6.10 5.48
N GLN A 204 -17.89 -7.08 5.39
CA GLN A 204 -18.24 -8.50 5.27
C GLN A 204 -18.92 -9.01 6.54
N ASN A 205 -18.41 -8.64 7.72
CA ASN A 205 -19.01 -8.99 9.00
C ASN A 205 -20.41 -8.42 9.15
N PHE A 206 -20.60 -7.16 8.76
CA PHE A 206 -21.90 -6.49 8.79
C PHE A 206 -22.92 -7.19 7.86
N THR A 207 -22.50 -7.52 6.63
CA THR A 207 -23.33 -8.27 5.68
C THR A 207 -23.71 -9.65 6.20
N ALA A 208 -22.77 -10.36 6.84
CA ALA A 208 -23.03 -11.66 7.44
C ALA A 208 -24.07 -11.59 8.59
N LEU A 209 -23.97 -10.56 9.44
CA LEU A 209 -24.94 -10.31 10.52
C LEU A 209 -26.33 -10.01 9.98
N LEU A 210 -26.45 -9.09 9.01
CA LEU A 210 -27.73 -8.77 8.38
C LEU A 210 -28.42 -9.99 7.77
N ASN A 211 -27.65 -10.85 7.09
CA ASN A 211 -28.18 -12.07 6.49
C ASN A 211 -28.64 -13.08 7.54
N ALA A 212 -27.90 -13.22 8.63
CA ALA A 212 -28.29 -14.08 9.75
C ALA A 212 -29.58 -13.60 10.43
N THR A 213 -29.74 -12.30 10.65
CA THR A 213 -30.94 -11.70 11.21
C THR A 213 -32.15 -11.88 10.29
N LYS A 214 -31.99 -11.66 8.99
CA LYS A 214 -33.08 -11.89 8.01
C LYS A 214 -33.56 -13.34 7.97
N MET A 215 -32.64 -14.31 8.06
CA MET A 215 -32.98 -15.74 8.16
C MET A 215 -33.77 -16.05 9.43
N GLN A 216 -33.38 -15.47 10.57
CA GLN A 216 -34.11 -15.69 11.83
C GLN A 216 -35.54 -15.14 11.78
N ILE A 217 -35.72 -13.93 11.22
CA ILE A 217 -37.04 -13.30 11.07
C ILE A 217 -37.92 -14.20 10.16
N SER A 218 -37.40 -14.66 9.04
CA SER A 218 -38.18 -15.50 8.12
C SER A 218 -38.54 -16.88 8.68
N LEU A 219 -37.79 -17.40 9.62
CA LEU A 219 -38.10 -18.65 10.33
C LEU A 219 -39.19 -18.41 11.39
N SER A 220 -39.08 -17.32 12.18
CA SER A 220 -40.09 -16.99 13.17
C SER A 220 -41.45 -16.63 12.57
N GLU A 221 -41.47 -16.01 11.39
CA GLU A 221 -42.71 -15.75 10.64
C GLU A 221 -43.39 -17.03 10.14
N LYS A 222 -42.63 -18.05 9.75
CA LYS A 222 -43.15 -19.35 9.36
C LYS A 222 -43.68 -20.16 10.54
N GLU A 223 -43.06 -20.06 11.71
CA GLU A 223 -43.53 -20.73 12.92
C GLU A 223 -44.80 -20.09 13.50
N ASN A 224 -45.07 -18.82 13.23
CA ASN A 224 -46.27 -18.14 13.67
C ASN A 224 -47.51 -18.32 12.71
N ILE A 225 -47.30 -19.00 11.61
CA ILE A 225 -48.38 -19.27 10.61
C ILE A 225 -48.89 -20.72 10.70
N LEU A 226 -48.26 -21.58 11.50
CA LEU A 226 -48.68 -22.94 11.80
C LEU A 226 -49.39 -23.01 13.16
#